data_daed4f0fd627eeb61f4e44ee4a4bf0d3
#
_entry.id   daed4f0fd627eeb61f4e44ee4a4bf0d3
#
_cell.length_a   1.000
_cell.length_b   1.000
_cell.length_c   1.000
_cell.angle_alpha   90.00
_cell.angle_beta   90.00
_cell.angle_gamma   90.00
#
_symmetry.space_group_name_H-M   'P 1'
#
loop_
_entity.id
_entity.type
_entity.pdbx_description
1 polymer ?
#
loop_
_entity_poly.entity_id
_entity_poly.type
_entity_poly.pdbx_seq_one_letter_code
_entity_poly.pdbx_strand_id
1 'polypeptide(L)'
;LYYNAIGNVEKSWELLNRISDKEKYDAVSFNSAWFLFRQGKFKEAFKNIVRGANIKVWGNEDEILRRCNIDTSKRWIFKEKVDIMAFYLEGGMGDEMVFLRYIQFLTPYANKIKIFCANKLVNLLKECGYQNVFAHADIVTEKWDKYVPSMSSPNILELDDPKKDIIFPYLVREAQPVEEMNRIANGKKKICIKWKGNPMFEHDQFREFPLDGLLKLDKFGQLFSIQIEDNEELPKNANVWDLSHIIDSWSDTYNIINESDLLVTSCSSVAHLAGIMGKKVIVLVPLVPYVTWSTDSQPWYPDNVTVVRQKEYESWDSAFEELYEKVEDILK
;
A
#
# COMPACT_ATOMS: atom_id res chain seq x y z
N LEU A 1 -22.11 -5.88 5.02
CA LEU A 1 -21.32 -4.73 5.51
C LEU A 1 -21.30 -4.70 7.05
N TYR A 2 -22.46 -4.63 7.74
CA TYR A 2 -22.51 -4.54 9.21
C TYR A 2 -21.65 -5.60 9.93
N TYR A 3 -21.85 -6.88 9.63
CA TYR A 3 -21.08 -7.96 10.28
C TYR A 3 -19.58 -7.90 9.99
N ASN A 4 -19.20 -7.39 8.82
CA ASN A 4 -17.78 -7.17 8.50
C ASN A 4 -17.20 -6.03 9.35
N ALA A 5 -17.95 -4.94 9.51
CA ALA A 5 -17.52 -3.77 10.29
C ALA A 5 -17.28 -4.09 11.79
N ILE A 6 -18.03 -5.04 12.36
CA ILE A 6 -17.83 -5.52 13.75
C ILE A 6 -16.91 -6.73 13.84
N GLY A 7 -16.18 -7.07 12.78
CA GLY A 7 -15.23 -8.18 12.78
C GLY A 7 -15.83 -9.59 12.62
N ASN A 8 -17.17 -9.72 12.51
CA ASN A 8 -17.80 -11.03 12.30
C ASN A 8 -17.78 -11.43 10.82
N VAL A 9 -16.60 -11.79 10.37
CA VAL A 9 -16.29 -12.10 8.95
C VAL A 9 -17.06 -13.31 8.46
N GLU A 10 -17.18 -14.35 9.28
CA GLU A 10 -17.89 -15.60 8.92
C GLU A 10 -19.36 -15.34 8.63
N LYS A 11 -20.03 -14.60 9.51
CA LYS A 11 -21.44 -14.23 9.31
C LYS A 11 -21.64 -13.35 8.11
N SER A 12 -20.75 -12.43 7.87
CA SER A 12 -20.75 -11.58 6.68
C SER A 12 -20.65 -12.41 5.40
N TRP A 13 -19.74 -13.37 5.37
CA TRP A 13 -19.54 -14.28 4.25
C TRP A 13 -20.74 -15.23 4.02
N GLU A 14 -21.29 -15.80 5.10
CA GLU A 14 -22.51 -16.62 5.04
C GLU A 14 -23.66 -15.86 4.36
N LEU A 15 -23.91 -14.62 4.81
CA LEU A 15 -25.00 -13.81 4.24
C LEU A 15 -24.76 -13.44 2.78
N LEU A 16 -23.52 -13.10 2.43
CA LEU A 16 -23.16 -12.81 1.05
C LEU A 16 -23.37 -14.02 0.14
N ASN A 17 -23.11 -15.25 0.66
CA ASN A 17 -23.30 -16.48 -0.07
C ASN A 17 -24.76 -16.89 -0.28
N ARG A 18 -25.70 -16.31 0.47
CA ARG A 18 -27.14 -16.52 0.26
C ARG A 18 -27.72 -15.77 -0.95
N ILE A 19 -26.96 -14.80 -1.48
CA ILE A 19 -27.39 -14.05 -2.66
C ILE A 19 -27.24 -14.96 -3.89
N SER A 20 -28.35 -15.25 -4.55
CA SER A 20 -28.34 -15.94 -5.84
C SER A 20 -27.78 -15.02 -6.93
N ASP A 21 -27.17 -15.61 -7.95
CA ASP A 21 -26.69 -14.87 -9.13
C ASP A 21 -25.74 -13.69 -8.80
N LYS A 22 -24.84 -13.86 -7.83
CA LYS A 22 -23.92 -12.83 -7.34
C LYS A 22 -23.19 -12.09 -8.47
N GLU A 23 -22.86 -12.81 -9.53
CA GLU A 23 -22.13 -12.26 -10.68
C GLU A 23 -22.92 -11.21 -11.46
N LYS A 24 -24.25 -11.13 -11.27
CA LYS A 24 -25.09 -10.09 -11.88
C LYS A 24 -24.96 -8.73 -11.20
N TYR A 25 -24.44 -8.69 -9.96
CA TYR A 25 -24.37 -7.47 -9.16
C TYR A 25 -22.92 -7.07 -8.87
N ASP A 26 -22.48 -5.96 -9.44
CA ASP A 26 -21.11 -5.46 -9.29
C ASP A 26 -20.72 -5.23 -7.82
N ALA A 27 -21.62 -4.65 -7.02
CA ALA A 27 -21.37 -4.43 -5.60
C ALA A 27 -21.20 -5.74 -4.80
N VAL A 28 -21.94 -6.79 -5.18
CA VAL A 28 -21.84 -8.10 -4.51
C VAL A 28 -20.53 -8.79 -4.90
N SER A 29 -20.17 -8.75 -6.18
CA SER A 29 -18.90 -9.28 -6.67
C SER A 29 -17.72 -8.55 -6.00
N PHE A 30 -17.73 -7.23 -6.01
CA PHE A 30 -16.70 -6.42 -5.35
C PHE A 30 -16.54 -6.78 -3.87
N ASN A 31 -17.64 -6.80 -3.10
CA ASN A 31 -17.57 -7.17 -1.68
C ASN A 31 -17.15 -8.64 -1.46
N SER A 32 -17.44 -9.54 -2.40
CA SER A 32 -16.98 -10.93 -2.32
C SER A 32 -15.46 -11.05 -2.43
N ALA A 33 -14.80 -10.14 -3.15
CA ALA A 33 -13.36 -10.17 -3.36
C ALA A 33 -12.56 -10.16 -2.05
N TRP A 34 -13.00 -9.38 -1.04
CA TRP A 34 -12.34 -9.29 0.26
C TRP A 34 -12.26 -10.66 0.97
N PHE A 35 -13.32 -11.45 0.88
CA PHE A 35 -13.37 -12.79 1.46
C PHE A 35 -12.55 -13.78 0.66
N LEU A 36 -12.54 -13.63 -0.67
CA LEU A 36 -11.73 -14.47 -1.55
C LEU A 36 -10.22 -14.23 -1.32
N PHE A 37 -9.82 -12.98 -1.12
CA PHE A 37 -8.43 -12.66 -0.73
C PHE A 37 -8.06 -13.32 0.59
N ARG A 38 -8.93 -13.23 1.62
CA ARG A 38 -8.72 -13.92 2.92
C ARG A 38 -8.57 -15.44 2.78
N GLN A 39 -9.26 -16.05 1.82
CA GLN A 39 -9.19 -17.47 1.53
C GLN A 39 -8.01 -17.87 0.63
N GLY A 40 -7.18 -16.92 0.19
CA GLY A 40 -6.09 -17.17 -0.76
C GLY A 40 -6.56 -17.49 -2.19
N LYS A 41 -7.83 -17.22 -2.52
CA LYS A 41 -8.41 -17.42 -3.87
C LYS A 41 -8.15 -16.20 -4.75
N PHE A 42 -6.88 -15.90 -4.98
CA PHE A 42 -6.45 -14.63 -5.58
C PHE A 42 -6.98 -14.41 -6.99
N LYS A 43 -6.98 -15.43 -7.86
CA LYS A 43 -7.48 -15.29 -9.23
C LYS A 43 -8.96 -14.86 -9.26
N GLU A 44 -9.80 -15.51 -8.45
CA GLU A 44 -11.21 -15.14 -8.33
C GLU A 44 -11.38 -13.77 -7.66
N ALA A 45 -10.55 -13.47 -6.66
CA ALA A 45 -10.56 -12.20 -5.96
C ALA A 45 -10.23 -11.04 -6.93
N PHE A 46 -9.19 -11.16 -7.75
CA PHE A 46 -8.84 -10.17 -8.77
C PHE A 46 -9.95 -9.99 -9.81
N LYS A 47 -10.60 -11.07 -10.25
CA LYS A 47 -11.74 -11.00 -11.17
C LYS A 47 -12.93 -10.24 -10.56
N ASN A 48 -13.18 -10.43 -9.28
CA ASN A 48 -14.32 -9.84 -8.59
C ASN A 48 -14.07 -8.38 -8.17
N ILE A 49 -12.85 -8.05 -7.72
CA ILE A 49 -12.57 -6.71 -7.20
C ILE A 49 -12.65 -5.63 -8.28
N VAL A 50 -12.25 -5.94 -9.51
CA VAL A 50 -12.34 -4.98 -10.64
C VAL A 50 -13.79 -4.61 -11.00
N ARG A 51 -14.79 -5.36 -10.54
CA ARG A 51 -16.20 -4.99 -10.67
C ARG A 51 -16.56 -3.74 -9.89
N GLY A 52 -15.75 -3.41 -8.88
CA GLY A 52 -15.86 -2.14 -8.14
C GLY A 52 -15.66 -0.90 -9.01
N ALA A 53 -14.97 -0.99 -10.13
CA ALA A 53 -14.82 0.12 -11.07
C ALA A 53 -16.19 0.54 -11.66
N ASN A 54 -17.10 -0.40 -11.94
CA ASN A 54 -18.42 -0.09 -12.47
C ASN A 54 -19.30 0.71 -11.48
N ILE A 55 -19.02 0.60 -10.21
CA ILE A 55 -19.73 1.34 -9.13
C ILE A 55 -18.85 2.42 -8.48
N LYS A 56 -17.69 2.73 -9.09
CA LYS A 56 -16.75 3.80 -8.69
C LYS A 56 -16.16 3.67 -7.29
N VAL A 57 -15.92 2.43 -6.84
CA VAL A 57 -15.29 2.13 -5.54
C VAL A 57 -13.95 1.40 -5.69
N TRP A 58 -13.47 1.19 -6.94
CA TRP A 58 -12.19 0.55 -7.22
C TRP A 58 -11.52 1.17 -8.42
N GLY A 59 -10.30 1.70 -8.21
CA GLY A 59 -9.56 2.42 -9.23
C GLY A 59 -10.22 3.75 -9.61
N ASN A 60 -9.66 4.43 -10.58
CA ASN A 60 -10.19 5.70 -11.10
C ASN A 60 -10.13 5.77 -12.64
N GLU A 61 -10.17 4.61 -13.31
CA GLU A 61 -10.15 4.51 -14.78
C GLU A 61 -11.22 5.40 -15.43
N ASP A 62 -12.46 5.37 -14.92
CA ASP A 62 -13.56 6.20 -15.43
C ASP A 62 -13.29 7.70 -15.33
N GLU A 63 -12.63 8.13 -14.26
CA GLU A 63 -12.28 9.54 -14.06
C GLU A 63 -11.25 9.99 -15.08
N ILE A 64 -10.24 9.17 -15.34
CA ILE A 64 -9.19 9.40 -16.32
C ILE A 64 -9.78 9.49 -17.72
N LEU A 65 -10.60 8.50 -18.09
CA LEU A 65 -11.25 8.43 -19.40
C LEU A 65 -12.09 9.69 -19.66
N ARG A 66 -12.86 10.15 -18.69
CA ARG A 66 -13.70 11.35 -18.81
C ARG A 66 -12.87 12.64 -18.86
N ARG A 67 -11.91 12.81 -17.91
CA ARG A 67 -11.10 14.05 -17.83
C ARG A 67 -10.21 14.21 -19.05
N CYS A 68 -9.68 13.10 -19.56
CA CYS A 68 -8.67 13.09 -20.61
C CYS A 68 -9.25 12.73 -21.99
N ASN A 69 -10.56 12.53 -22.09
CA ASN A 69 -11.24 12.12 -23.32
C ASN A 69 -10.55 10.91 -23.99
N ILE A 70 -10.21 9.91 -23.19
CA ILE A 70 -9.54 8.70 -23.65
C ILE A 70 -10.56 7.68 -24.14
N ASP A 71 -10.33 7.16 -25.35
CA ASP A 71 -11.15 6.11 -25.94
C ASP A 71 -10.89 4.76 -25.25
N THR A 72 -11.96 4.12 -24.76
CA THR A 72 -11.92 2.79 -24.12
C THR A 72 -11.41 1.70 -25.07
N SER A 73 -11.52 1.85 -26.39
CA SER A 73 -10.94 0.92 -27.36
C SER A 73 -9.42 0.85 -27.31
N LYS A 74 -8.78 1.85 -26.70
CA LYS A 74 -7.34 1.87 -26.44
C LYS A 74 -6.94 1.08 -25.19
N ARG A 75 -7.88 0.51 -24.43
CA ARG A 75 -7.54 -0.38 -23.33
C ARG A 75 -6.81 -1.59 -23.86
N TRP A 76 -5.67 -1.92 -23.25
CA TRP A 76 -4.86 -3.06 -23.64
C TRP A 76 -5.57 -4.39 -23.34
N ILE A 77 -5.41 -5.34 -24.24
CA ILE A 77 -5.91 -6.73 -24.12
C ILE A 77 -4.72 -7.67 -23.95
N PHE A 78 -4.81 -8.59 -22.99
CA PHE A 78 -3.72 -9.52 -22.68
C PHE A 78 -3.14 -10.21 -23.92
N LYS A 79 -1.80 -10.25 -23.99
CA LYS A 79 -0.97 -10.76 -25.11
C LYS A 79 -0.96 -9.91 -26.39
N GLU A 80 -1.68 -8.80 -26.47
CA GLU A 80 -1.51 -7.86 -27.57
C GLU A 80 -0.12 -7.20 -27.48
N LYS A 81 0.61 -7.14 -28.60
CA LYS A 81 1.88 -6.41 -28.66
C LYS A 81 1.63 -4.99 -29.14
N VAL A 82 2.28 -4.02 -28.47
CA VAL A 82 2.14 -2.60 -28.79
C VAL A 82 3.51 -1.92 -28.81
N ASP A 83 3.62 -0.79 -29.46
CA ASP A 83 4.87 -0.02 -29.45
C ASP A 83 5.03 0.72 -28.13
N ILE A 84 4.04 1.56 -27.77
CA ILE A 84 4.06 2.36 -26.54
C ILE A 84 2.84 2.04 -25.69
N MET A 85 3.09 1.51 -24.48
CA MET A 85 2.06 1.23 -23.49
C MET A 85 2.04 2.32 -22.42
N ALA A 86 0.87 2.87 -22.12
CA ALA A 86 0.64 3.71 -20.96
C ALA A 86 0.25 2.83 -19.77
N PHE A 87 1.09 2.73 -18.76
CA PHE A 87 0.75 2.10 -17.49
C PHE A 87 0.30 3.18 -16.51
N TYR A 88 -0.98 3.24 -16.27
CA TYR A 88 -1.60 4.26 -15.43
C TYR A 88 -1.76 3.74 -14.01
N LEU A 89 -1.02 4.31 -13.07
CA LEU A 89 -1.13 3.97 -11.66
C LEU A 89 -2.41 4.61 -11.07
N GLU A 90 -3.10 3.90 -10.21
CA GLU A 90 -4.42 4.27 -9.72
C GLU A 90 -4.50 4.18 -8.20
N GLY A 91 -5.53 4.81 -7.63
CA GLY A 91 -5.81 4.80 -6.21
C GLY A 91 -5.02 5.84 -5.43
N GLY A 92 -4.73 5.56 -4.17
CA GLY A 92 -3.83 6.36 -3.35
C GLY A 92 -2.36 6.04 -3.66
N MET A 93 -1.43 6.86 -3.17
CA MET A 93 0.01 6.65 -3.41
C MET A 93 0.51 5.27 -2.93
N GLY A 94 -0.12 4.70 -1.90
CA GLY A 94 0.16 3.33 -1.47
C GLY A 94 -0.22 2.30 -2.53
N ASP A 95 -1.41 2.45 -3.12
CA ASP A 95 -1.87 1.57 -4.20
C ASP A 95 -0.98 1.71 -5.44
N GLU A 96 -0.62 2.94 -5.81
CA GLU A 96 0.28 3.19 -6.94
C GLU A 96 1.61 2.45 -6.77
N MET A 97 2.21 2.52 -5.57
CA MET A 97 3.45 1.79 -5.28
C MET A 97 3.25 0.27 -5.32
N VAL A 98 2.16 -0.24 -4.74
CA VAL A 98 1.87 -1.69 -4.73
C VAL A 98 1.64 -2.23 -6.13
N PHE A 99 0.77 -1.58 -6.91
CA PHE A 99 0.39 -2.08 -8.23
C PHE A 99 1.44 -1.80 -9.31
N LEU A 100 2.42 -0.92 -9.06
CA LEU A 100 3.59 -0.73 -9.91
C LEU A 100 4.33 -2.04 -10.19
N ARG A 101 4.34 -3.00 -9.25
CA ARG A 101 4.98 -4.31 -9.41
C ARG A 101 4.61 -5.04 -10.68
N TYR A 102 3.40 -4.85 -11.17
CA TYR A 102 2.88 -5.56 -12.33
C TYR A 102 3.44 -5.06 -13.66
N ILE A 103 4.18 -3.95 -13.67
CA ILE A 103 4.95 -3.51 -14.85
C ILE A 103 5.90 -4.60 -15.35
N GLN A 104 6.42 -5.44 -14.45
CA GLN A 104 7.34 -6.54 -14.77
C GLN A 104 6.72 -7.55 -15.76
N PHE A 105 5.39 -7.72 -15.71
CA PHE A 105 4.68 -8.60 -16.62
C PHE A 105 4.27 -7.92 -17.93
N LEU A 106 4.35 -6.61 -18.03
CA LEU A 106 3.96 -5.84 -19.21
C LEU A 106 5.13 -5.67 -20.19
N THR A 107 6.37 -5.75 -19.71
CA THR A 107 7.58 -5.54 -20.52
C THR A 107 7.69 -6.45 -21.76
N PRO A 108 7.20 -7.71 -21.78
CA PRO A 108 7.25 -8.54 -22.98
C PRO A 108 6.28 -8.10 -24.10
N TYR A 109 5.32 -7.22 -23.78
CA TYR A 109 4.23 -6.84 -24.67
C TYR A 109 4.34 -5.42 -25.21
N ALA A 110 5.33 -4.64 -24.76
CA ALA A 110 5.55 -3.28 -25.25
C ALA A 110 7.02 -2.98 -25.46
N ASN A 111 7.35 -2.29 -26.56
CA ASN A 111 8.71 -1.80 -26.78
C ASN A 111 9.08 -0.69 -25.79
N LYS A 112 8.08 0.08 -25.37
CA LYS A 112 8.23 1.16 -24.40
C LYS A 112 7.02 1.22 -23.47
N ILE A 113 7.27 1.33 -22.15
CA ILE A 113 6.23 1.58 -21.17
C ILE A 113 6.42 2.99 -20.60
N LYS A 114 5.35 3.78 -20.60
CA LYS A 114 5.24 5.07 -19.94
C LYS A 114 4.41 4.92 -18.69
N ILE A 115 4.95 5.31 -17.54
CA ILE A 115 4.29 5.22 -16.24
C ILE A 115 3.67 6.57 -15.93
N PHE A 116 2.38 6.58 -15.65
CA PHE A 116 1.65 7.77 -15.20
C PHE A 116 1.26 7.59 -13.73
N CYS A 117 1.70 8.50 -12.87
CA CYS A 117 1.55 8.39 -11.42
C CYS A 117 1.21 9.73 -10.76
N ALA A 118 0.91 9.72 -9.48
CA ALA A 118 0.78 10.94 -8.68
C ALA A 118 2.06 11.79 -8.77
N ASN A 119 1.90 13.10 -8.93
CA ASN A 119 3.02 14.03 -9.10
C ASN A 119 4.09 13.87 -8.00
N LYS A 120 3.67 13.61 -6.76
CA LYS A 120 4.55 13.39 -5.61
C LYS A 120 5.44 12.14 -5.72
N LEU A 121 5.07 11.15 -6.55
CA LEU A 121 5.83 9.92 -6.75
C LEU A 121 6.80 9.99 -7.94
N VAL A 122 6.63 10.94 -8.85
CA VAL A 122 7.42 11.04 -10.10
C VAL A 122 8.93 11.02 -9.81
N ASN A 123 9.38 11.83 -8.87
CA ASN A 123 10.82 11.93 -8.55
C ASN A 123 11.35 10.63 -7.94
N LEU A 124 10.65 10.07 -6.94
CA LEU A 124 11.06 8.80 -6.33
C LEU A 124 11.19 7.69 -7.38
N LEU A 125 10.21 7.54 -8.27
CA LEU A 125 10.25 6.49 -9.28
C LEU A 125 11.40 6.70 -10.28
N LYS A 126 11.68 7.95 -10.69
CA LYS A 126 12.84 8.26 -11.54
C LYS A 126 14.16 7.93 -10.85
N GLU A 127 14.32 8.28 -9.59
CA GLU A 127 15.49 7.97 -8.78
C GLU A 127 15.68 6.45 -8.59
N CYS A 128 14.57 5.68 -8.57
CA CYS A 128 14.61 4.22 -8.57
C CYS A 128 14.86 3.59 -9.96
N GLY A 129 15.19 4.39 -10.98
CA GLY A 129 15.61 3.90 -12.30
C GLY A 129 14.48 3.74 -13.33
N TYR A 130 13.24 4.09 -13.00
CA TYR A 130 12.15 4.10 -13.98
C TYR A 130 12.28 5.34 -14.90
N GLN A 131 12.58 5.12 -16.20
CA GLN A 131 12.98 6.21 -17.10
C GLN A 131 11.82 7.04 -17.65
N ASN A 132 10.67 6.42 -17.92
CA ASN A 132 9.54 7.08 -18.60
C ASN A 132 8.40 7.33 -17.61
N VAL A 133 8.65 8.13 -16.58
CA VAL A 133 7.70 8.45 -15.51
C VAL A 133 7.18 9.87 -15.69
N PHE A 134 5.87 10.01 -15.65
CA PHE A 134 5.12 11.23 -15.89
C PHE A 134 4.05 11.44 -14.81
N ALA A 135 3.64 12.67 -14.60
CA ALA A 135 2.47 12.93 -13.77
C ALA A 135 1.18 12.44 -14.46
N HIS A 136 0.14 12.13 -13.69
CA HIS A 136 -1.15 11.69 -14.25
C HIS A 136 -1.69 12.63 -15.35
N ALA A 137 -1.56 13.94 -15.17
CA ALA A 137 -2.06 14.92 -16.12
C ALA A 137 -1.38 14.85 -17.50
N ASP A 138 -0.15 14.37 -17.56
CA ASP A 138 0.63 14.32 -18.80
C ASP A 138 0.13 13.24 -19.78
N ILE A 139 -0.78 12.37 -19.35
CA ILE A 139 -1.34 11.32 -20.21
C ILE A 139 -2.02 11.88 -21.48
N VAL A 140 -2.51 13.12 -21.43
CA VAL A 140 -3.16 13.79 -22.58
C VAL A 140 -2.18 14.36 -23.59
N THR A 141 -0.96 14.65 -23.15
CA THR A 141 0.08 15.27 -24.00
C THR A 141 1.09 14.27 -24.50
N GLU A 142 1.27 13.17 -23.76
CA GLU A 142 2.20 12.11 -24.10
C GLU A 142 1.61 11.15 -25.16
N LYS A 143 2.45 10.69 -26.09
CA LYS A 143 2.04 9.70 -27.11
C LYS A 143 2.09 8.28 -26.53
N TRP A 144 1.05 7.51 -26.77
CA TRP A 144 0.94 6.09 -26.44
C TRP A 144 -0.16 5.44 -27.28
N ASP A 145 -0.08 4.10 -27.43
CA ASP A 145 -0.99 3.33 -28.29
C ASP A 145 -2.13 2.72 -27.48
N LYS A 146 -1.78 2.03 -26.40
CA LYS A 146 -2.71 1.36 -25.49
C LYS A 146 -2.40 1.71 -24.04
N TYR A 147 -3.43 1.63 -23.17
CA TYR A 147 -3.26 1.86 -21.74
C TYR A 147 -3.67 0.65 -20.90
N VAL A 148 -3.05 0.52 -19.75
CA VAL A 148 -3.37 -0.47 -18.71
C VAL A 148 -3.58 0.25 -17.39
N PRO A 149 -4.79 0.17 -16.78
CA PRO A 149 -5.01 0.65 -15.42
C PRO A 149 -4.36 -0.31 -14.42
N SER A 150 -3.57 0.22 -13.49
CA SER A 150 -2.74 -0.62 -12.61
C SER A 150 -3.56 -1.52 -11.68
N MET A 151 -4.65 -1.01 -11.11
CA MET A 151 -5.49 -1.77 -10.18
C MET A 151 -6.32 -2.86 -10.89
N SER A 152 -6.44 -2.79 -12.21
CA SER A 152 -7.05 -3.84 -13.04
C SER A 152 -6.03 -4.82 -13.61
N SER A 153 -4.73 -4.50 -13.57
CA SER A 153 -3.67 -5.28 -14.21
C SER A 153 -3.59 -6.74 -13.73
N PRO A 154 -3.77 -7.09 -12.43
CA PRO A 154 -3.74 -8.48 -12.01
C PRO A 154 -4.81 -9.34 -12.69
N ASN A 155 -6.03 -8.79 -12.86
CA ASN A 155 -7.11 -9.48 -13.56
C ASN A 155 -6.85 -9.57 -15.07
N ILE A 156 -6.35 -8.50 -15.71
CA ILE A 156 -6.00 -8.48 -17.13
C ILE A 156 -4.90 -9.51 -17.42
N LEU A 157 -3.92 -9.63 -16.54
CA LEU A 157 -2.79 -10.56 -16.62
C LEU A 157 -3.15 -11.98 -16.14
N GLU A 158 -4.38 -12.21 -15.71
CA GLU A 158 -4.88 -13.51 -15.20
C GLU A 158 -4.05 -14.07 -14.04
N LEU A 159 -3.53 -13.22 -13.17
CA LEU A 159 -2.68 -13.63 -12.05
C LEU A 159 -3.47 -14.42 -10.99
N ASP A 160 -2.80 -15.40 -10.40
CA ASP A 160 -3.34 -16.26 -9.35
C ASP A 160 -2.65 -16.07 -7.98
N ASP A 161 -1.66 -15.19 -7.92
CA ASP A 161 -0.91 -14.85 -6.70
C ASP A 161 -0.41 -13.39 -6.79
N PRO A 162 -0.52 -12.59 -5.74
CA PRO A 162 -0.14 -11.18 -5.76
C PRO A 162 1.38 -10.92 -5.78
N LYS A 163 2.21 -11.89 -5.43
CA LYS A 163 3.68 -11.74 -5.41
C LYS A 163 4.46 -12.76 -6.24
N LYS A 164 3.79 -13.80 -6.75
CA LYS A 164 4.45 -14.82 -7.56
C LYS A 164 5.13 -14.18 -8.77
N ASP A 165 6.39 -14.57 -9.00
CA ASP A 165 7.24 -14.08 -10.09
C ASP A 165 7.53 -12.56 -10.03
N ILE A 166 7.20 -11.89 -8.91
CA ILE A 166 7.60 -10.51 -8.66
C ILE A 166 9.04 -10.48 -8.13
N ILE A 167 9.88 -9.67 -8.77
CA ILE A 167 11.23 -9.38 -8.30
C ILE A 167 11.18 -8.28 -7.24
N PHE A 168 11.59 -8.61 -6.02
CA PHE A 168 11.74 -7.66 -4.92
C PHE A 168 13.22 -7.46 -4.55
N PRO A 169 13.58 -6.30 -4.04
CA PRO A 169 12.83 -5.03 -4.02
C PRO A 169 12.73 -4.42 -5.42
N TYR A 170 11.67 -3.65 -5.70
CA TYR A 170 11.49 -2.97 -7.00
C TYR A 170 11.47 -1.44 -6.91
N LEU A 171 11.56 -0.86 -5.73
CA LEU A 171 11.94 0.53 -5.52
C LEU A 171 13.30 0.55 -4.85
N VAL A 172 14.34 0.69 -5.65
CA VAL A 172 15.75 0.65 -5.21
C VAL A 172 16.47 1.86 -5.76
N ARG A 173 17.09 2.61 -4.86
CA ARG A 173 17.98 3.71 -5.18
C ARG A 173 19.07 3.83 -4.12
N GLU A 174 20.13 4.57 -4.42
CA GLU A 174 21.09 4.96 -3.40
C GLU A 174 20.42 5.93 -2.41
N ALA A 175 20.40 5.54 -1.14
CA ALA A 175 19.85 6.37 -0.08
C ALA A 175 20.86 7.40 0.38
N GLN A 176 20.39 8.59 0.70
CA GLN A 176 21.21 9.60 1.35
C GLN A 176 21.19 9.38 2.87
N PRO A 177 22.33 9.51 3.55
CA PRO A 177 22.39 9.40 5.02
C PRO A 177 21.50 10.46 5.69
N VAL A 178 20.81 10.05 6.75
CA VAL A 178 20.05 10.98 7.61
C VAL A 178 20.89 11.23 8.87
N GLU A 179 21.83 12.19 8.77
CA GLU A 179 22.81 12.50 9.83
C GLU A 179 22.16 12.81 11.19
N GLU A 180 21.00 13.45 11.16
CA GLU A 180 20.22 13.73 12.36
C GLU A 180 19.82 12.45 13.09
N MET A 181 19.35 11.42 12.38
CA MET A 181 19.00 10.13 12.98
C MET A 181 20.23 9.48 13.63
N ASN A 182 21.38 9.52 12.96
CA ASN A 182 22.62 8.94 13.47
C ASN A 182 23.08 9.64 14.75
N ARG A 183 23.05 10.96 14.76
CA ARG A 183 23.43 11.79 15.90
C ARG A 183 22.52 11.55 17.12
N ILE A 184 21.18 11.51 16.90
CA ILE A 184 20.20 11.35 17.97
C ILE A 184 20.18 9.91 18.51
N ALA A 185 20.26 8.91 17.63
CA ALA A 185 20.28 7.51 18.05
C ALA A 185 21.52 7.17 18.90
N ASN A 186 22.65 7.81 18.64
CA ASN A 186 23.89 7.64 19.41
C ASN A 186 24.24 6.15 19.64
N GLY A 187 24.18 5.35 18.58
CA GLY A 187 24.47 3.91 18.60
C GLY A 187 23.31 3.00 19.03
N LYS A 188 22.17 3.55 19.44
CA LYS A 188 20.96 2.75 19.68
C LYS A 188 20.30 2.33 18.36
N LYS A 189 19.45 1.30 18.43
CA LYS A 189 18.55 0.93 17.32
C LYS A 189 17.63 2.09 16.96
N LYS A 190 17.42 2.30 15.66
CA LYS A 190 16.57 3.37 15.11
C LYS A 190 15.21 2.79 14.75
N ILE A 191 14.18 3.19 15.48
CA ILE A 191 12.80 2.71 15.28
C ILE A 191 11.97 3.88 14.78
N CYS A 192 11.57 3.83 13.50
CA CYS A 192 10.64 4.80 12.96
C CYS A 192 9.20 4.43 13.32
N ILE A 193 8.38 5.41 13.68
CA ILE A 193 6.96 5.21 14.04
C ILE A 193 6.05 6.16 13.25
N LYS A 194 4.87 5.61 12.85
CA LYS A 194 3.78 6.37 12.22
C LYS A 194 2.44 5.74 12.58
N TRP A 195 1.51 6.50 13.20
CA TRP A 195 0.28 5.96 13.78
C TRP A 195 -1.00 6.35 13.03
N LYS A 196 -0.96 7.39 12.21
CA LYS A 196 -2.10 7.85 11.41
C LYS A 196 -1.79 7.85 9.93
N GLY A 197 -2.82 7.79 9.11
CA GLY A 197 -2.72 7.89 7.66
C GLY A 197 -3.29 9.20 7.12
N ASN A 198 -3.75 9.18 5.87
CA ASN A 198 -4.44 10.31 5.26
C ASN A 198 -5.86 10.44 5.85
N PRO A 199 -6.20 11.54 6.54
CA PRO A 199 -7.51 11.73 7.16
C PRO A 199 -8.66 11.84 6.15
N MET A 200 -8.36 12.05 4.86
CA MET A 200 -9.36 12.07 3.80
C MET A 200 -9.76 10.67 3.32
N PHE A 201 -9.12 9.62 3.84
CA PHE A 201 -9.51 8.25 3.54
C PHE A 201 -10.74 7.84 4.36
N GLU A 202 -11.80 7.36 3.70
CA GLU A 202 -13.10 7.08 4.33
C GLU A 202 -13.06 6.07 5.49
N HIS A 203 -12.04 5.22 5.54
CA HIS A 203 -11.83 4.22 6.58
C HIS A 203 -10.67 4.57 7.54
N ASP A 204 -10.18 5.80 7.52
CA ASP A 204 -9.03 6.21 8.34
C ASP A 204 -9.27 5.99 9.83
N GLN A 205 -10.46 6.31 10.32
CA GLN A 205 -10.87 6.11 11.70
C GLN A 205 -10.72 4.66 12.22
N PHE A 206 -10.71 3.67 11.35
CA PHE A 206 -10.55 2.26 11.77
C PHE A 206 -9.09 1.83 11.91
N ARG A 207 -8.16 2.56 11.27
CA ARG A 207 -6.73 2.22 11.27
C ARG A 207 -5.90 3.09 12.21
N GLU A 208 -6.52 4.07 12.85
CA GLU A 208 -5.89 4.85 13.90
C GLU A 208 -5.74 4.03 15.18
N PHE A 209 -4.65 4.22 15.88
CA PHE A 209 -4.41 3.62 17.19
C PHE A 209 -3.68 4.62 18.10
N PRO A 210 -3.80 4.45 19.45
CA PRO A 210 -3.19 5.37 20.39
C PRO A 210 -1.67 5.42 20.27
N LEU A 211 -1.11 6.63 20.20
CA LEU A 211 0.34 6.86 20.17
C LEU A 211 1.05 6.25 21.38
N ASP A 212 0.43 6.27 22.57
CA ASP A 212 0.99 5.74 23.81
C ASP A 212 1.48 4.28 23.70
N GLY A 213 0.80 3.48 22.87
CA GLY A 213 1.25 2.12 22.58
C GLY A 213 2.58 2.06 21.85
N LEU A 214 2.84 3.01 20.93
CA LEU A 214 4.12 3.08 20.22
C LEU A 214 5.24 3.66 21.09
N LEU A 215 4.94 4.62 21.98
CA LEU A 215 5.94 5.25 22.83
C LEU A 215 6.67 4.25 23.73
N LYS A 216 6.01 3.15 24.12
CA LYS A 216 6.62 2.06 24.91
C LYS A 216 7.71 1.27 24.16
N LEU A 217 7.88 1.53 22.85
CA LEU A 217 8.96 0.93 22.06
C LEU A 217 10.33 1.57 22.35
N ASP A 218 10.39 2.69 23.06
CA ASP A 218 11.62 3.38 23.43
C ASP A 218 12.59 2.50 24.25
N LYS A 219 12.08 1.47 24.91
CA LYS A 219 12.89 0.45 25.60
C LYS A 219 13.75 -0.40 24.65
N PHE A 220 13.40 -0.46 23.36
CA PHE A 220 14.10 -1.23 22.34
C PHE A 220 15.08 -0.39 21.50
N GLY A 221 14.94 0.95 21.50
CA GLY A 221 15.77 1.83 20.71
C GLY A 221 15.39 3.29 20.82
N GLN A 222 15.96 4.12 19.94
CA GLN A 222 15.56 5.51 19.78
C GLN A 222 14.37 5.59 18.83
N LEU A 223 13.29 6.23 19.26
CA LEU A 223 12.11 6.44 18.44
C LEU A 223 12.26 7.69 17.57
N PHE A 224 11.80 7.58 16.33
CA PHE A 224 11.73 8.66 15.36
C PHE A 224 10.32 8.72 14.78
N SER A 225 9.62 9.82 15.02
CA SER A 225 8.31 10.09 14.40
C SER A 225 8.50 10.54 12.94
N ILE A 226 7.77 9.90 12.02
CA ILE A 226 7.64 10.32 10.63
C ILE A 226 6.20 10.68 10.28
N GLN A 227 5.42 11.10 11.29
CA GLN A 227 4.05 11.52 11.14
C GLN A 227 3.99 12.96 10.62
N ILE A 228 3.39 13.17 9.46
CA ILE A 228 3.27 14.50 8.81
C ILE A 228 1.82 14.98 8.65
N GLU A 229 0.84 14.09 8.79
CA GLU A 229 -0.56 14.40 8.51
C GLU A 229 -1.33 14.91 9.73
N ASP A 230 -0.70 14.97 10.89
CA ASP A 230 -1.35 15.36 12.14
C ASP A 230 -0.60 16.50 12.82
N ASN A 231 -1.34 17.47 13.33
CA ASN A 231 -0.79 18.54 14.19
C ASN A 231 -0.78 18.13 15.67
N GLU A 232 -0.94 16.82 15.99
CA GLU A 232 -0.86 16.33 17.35
C GLU A 232 0.57 16.51 17.88
N GLU A 233 0.73 17.36 18.88
CA GLU A 233 2.03 17.56 19.51
C GLU A 233 2.50 16.28 20.20
N LEU A 234 3.70 15.85 19.89
CA LEU A 234 4.34 14.75 20.62
C LEU A 234 4.44 15.08 22.10
N PRO A 235 4.18 14.12 23.01
CA PRO A 235 4.28 14.37 24.45
C PRO A 235 5.70 14.88 24.81
N LYS A 236 5.79 16.00 25.50
CA LYS A 236 7.08 16.68 25.83
C LYS A 236 8.09 15.80 26.57
N ASN A 237 7.60 14.79 27.30
CA ASN A 237 8.44 13.88 28.08
C ASN A 237 8.70 12.53 27.37
N ALA A 238 8.19 12.36 26.14
CA ALA A 238 8.40 11.13 25.38
C ALA A 238 9.83 11.10 24.77
N ASN A 239 10.46 9.94 24.81
CA ASN A 239 11.74 9.70 24.15
C ASN A 239 11.53 9.42 22.66
N VAL A 240 10.97 10.38 21.94
CA VAL A 240 10.71 10.33 20.51
C VAL A 240 11.20 11.61 19.83
N TRP A 241 11.90 11.47 18.73
CA TRP A 241 12.42 12.58 17.95
C TRP A 241 11.56 12.78 16.70
N ASP A 242 11.05 13.99 16.48
CA ASP A 242 10.23 14.31 15.32
C ASP A 242 11.09 14.62 14.09
N LEU A 243 10.89 13.87 13.02
CA LEU A 243 11.54 14.07 11.72
C LEU A 243 10.61 14.71 10.68
N SER A 244 9.38 15.10 11.05
CA SER A 244 8.42 15.69 10.10
C SER A 244 9.00 16.92 9.39
N HIS A 245 9.85 17.68 10.06
CA HIS A 245 10.47 18.89 9.54
C HIS A 245 11.50 18.68 8.41
N ILE A 246 11.94 17.43 8.17
CA ILE A 246 12.85 17.08 7.06
C ILE A 246 12.18 16.25 5.97
N ILE A 247 10.85 16.09 6.03
CA ILE A 247 10.10 15.28 5.07
C ILE A 247 9.32 16.20 4.12
N ASP A 248 9.92 16.56 3.00
CA ASP A 248 9.26 17.34 1.93
C ASP A 248 8.81 16.46 0.76
N SER A 249 9.35 15.26 0.65
CA SER A 249 9.13 14.34 -0.48
C SER A 249 9.14 12.87 -0.08
N TRP A 250 8.71 12.01 -1.00
CA TRP A 250 8.85 10.56 -0.86
C TRP A 250 10.32 10.09 -0.87
N SER A 251 11.22 10.86 -1.47
CA SER A 251 12.65 10.58 -1.44
C SER A 251 13.23 10.77 -0.03
N ASP A 252 12.73 11.74 0.73
CA ASP A 252 13.13 11.93 2.14
C ASP A 252 12.59 10.81 3.01
N THR A 253 11.32 10.45 2.82
CA THR A 253 10.72 9.28 3.49
C THR A 253 11.51 8.00 3.19
N TYR A 254 11.92 7.79 1.93
CA TYR A 254 12.77 6.67 1.54
C TYR A 254 14.09 6.65 2.30
N ASN A 255 14.79 7.80 2.38
CA ASN A 255 16.07 7.91 3.10
C ASN A 255 15.92 7.56 4.59
N ILE A 256 14.88 8.10 5.24
CA ILE A 256 14.60 7.82 6.66
C ILE A 256 14.31 6.33 6.89
N ILE A 257 13.45 5.74 6.07
CA ILE A 257 13.13 4.29 6.17
C ILE A 257 14.39 3.46 5.91
N ASN A 258 15.22 3.85 4.93
CA ASN A 258 16.46 3.14 4.66
C ASN A 258 17.45 3.18 5.84
N GLU A 259 17.52 4.29 6.54
CA GLU A 259 18.39 4.50 7.71
C GLU A 259 17.86 3.79 8.97
N SER A 260 16.57 3.46 9.03
CA SER A 260 15.95 2.80 10.19
C SER A 260 16.28 1.30 10.27
N ASP A 261 16.40 0.78 11.49
CA ASP A 261 16.48 -0.67 11.78
C ASP A 261 15.10 -1.33 11.69
N LEU A 262 14.04 -0.58 12.02
CA LEU A 262 12.67 -1.04 12.02
C LEU A 262 11.70 0.13 11.78
N LEU A 263 10.69 -0.09 10.96
CA LEU A 263 9.51 0.77 10.87
C LEU A 263 8.32 0.11 11.57
N VAL A 264 7.61 0.84 12.44
CA VAL A 264 6.32 0.42 13.02
C VAL A 264 5.26 1.43 12.58
N THR A 265 4.24 0.98 11.86
CA THR A 265 3.30 1.91 11.23
C THR A 265 1.88 1.36 11.12
N SER A 266 0.90 2.26 10.99
CA SER A 266 -0.45 1.90 10.53
C SER A 266 -0.40 1.40 9.07
N CYS A 267 -1.48 0.78 8.60
CA CYS A 267 -1.61 0.31 7.22
C CYS A 267 -1.76 1.47 6.22
N SER A 268 -0.70 2.24 6.07
CA SER A 268 -0.59 3.44 5.23
C SER A 268 0.39 3.24 4.07
N SER A 269 0.51 4.23 3.19
CA SER A 269 1.45 4.21 2.05
C SER A 269 2.91 4.00 2.46
N VAL A 270 3.29 4.45 3.65
CA VAL A 270 4.65 4.25 4.20
C VAL A 270 4.94 2.77 4.47
N ALA A 271 3.94 2.00 4.94
CA ALA A 271 4.05 0.55 5.10
C ALA A 271 4.37 -0.14 3.78
N HIS A 272 3.69 0.29 2.71
CA HIS A 272 3.92 -0.23 1.36
C HIS A 272 5.32 0.09 0.85
N LEU A 273 5.77 1.35 1.00
CA LEU A 273 7.11 1.75 0.61
C LEU A 273 8.18 0.89 1.31
N ALA A 274 8.11 0.75 2.63
CA ALA A 274 9.06 -0.06 3.39
C ALA A 274 9.07 -1.53 2.96
N GLY A 275 7.89 -2.12 2.76
CA GLY A 275 7.75 -3.49 2.28
C GLY A 275 8.39 -3.71 0.91
N ILE A 276 8.20 -2.76 -0.01
CA ILE A 276 8.77 -2.79 -1.37
C ILE A 276 10.29 -2.60 -1.36
N MET A 277 10.80 -1.76 -0.48
CA MET A 277 12.24 -1.54 -0.28
C MET A 277 12.97 -2.75 0.34
N GLY A 278 12.24 -3.75 0.83
CA GLY A 278 12.81 -4.87 1.57
C GLY A 278 13.24 -4.54 3.00
N LYS A 279 12.75 -3.43 3.57
CA LYS A 279 13.07 -3.00 4.93
C LYS A 279 12.17 -3.71 5.95
N LYS A 280 12.69 -3.96 7.14
CA LYS A 280 11.90 -4.55 8.23
C LYS A 280 10.79 -3.59 8.65
N VAL A 281 9.56 -4.05 8.56
CA VAL A 281 8.39 -3.26 8.94
C VAL A 281 7.36 -4.11 9.68
N ILE A 282 6.82 -3.56 10.76
CA ILE A 282 5.63 -4.08 11.44
C ILE A 282 4.46 -3.17 11.11
N VAL A 283 3.39 -3.75 10.58
CA VAL A 283 2.18 -3.02 10.20
C VAL A 283 1.07 -3.38 11.16
N LEU A 284 0.56 -2.39 11.90
CA LEU A 284 -0.65 -2.54 12.71
C LEU A 284 -1.87 -2.40 11.81
N VAL A 285 -2.71 -3.43 11.84
CA VAL A 285 -3.81 -3.60 10.90
C VAL A 285 -5.14 -3.72 11.66
N PRO A 286 -6.17 -2.93 11.31
CA PRO A 286 -7.46 -2.97 11.98
C PRO A 286 -8.23 -4.28 11.70
N LEU A 287 -9.31 -4.52 12.44
CA LEU A 287 -10.22 -5.65 12.23
C LEU A 287 -10.76 -5.71 10.81
N VAL A 288 -11.03 -4.54 10.20
CA VAL A 288 -11.52 -4.40 8.82
C VAL A 288 -10.44 -3.71 7.99
N PRO A 289 -9.48 -4.49 7.49
CA PRO A 289 -8.34 -3.94 6.78
C PRO A 289 -8.66 -3.64 5.32
N TYR A 290 -7.83 -2.82 4.69
CA TYR A 290 -7.79 -2.70 3.24
C TYR A 290 -7.32 -4.02 2.60
N VAL A 291 -7.63 -4.22 1.33
CA VAL A 291 -7.45 -5.48 0.61
C VAL A 291 -6.04 -6.08 0.70
N THR A 292 -5.01 -5.26 0.62
CA THR A 292 -3.60 -5.70 0.71
C THR A 292 -3.22 -6.23 2.09
N TRP A 293 -4.02 -5.94 3.10
CA TRP A 293 -3.82 -6.36 4.49
C TRP A 293 -4.90 -7.34 4.98
N SER A 294 -5.74 -7.86 4.06
CA SER A 294 -6.91 -8.67 4.41
C SER A 294 -6.60 -10.11 4.81
N THR A 295 -5.43 -10.65 4.44
CA THR A 295 -5.02 -12.02 4.72
C THR A 295 -4.25 -12.14 6.02
N ASP A 296 -4.37 -13.26 6.73
CA ASP A 296 -3.60 -13.52 7.94
C ASP A 296 -2.11 -13.72 7.64
N SER A 297 -1.79 -14.43 6.56
CA SER A 297 -0.45 -14.43 5.97
C SER A 297 -0.26 -13.19 5.11
N GLN A 298 0.98 -12.70 4.99
CA GLN A 298 1.28 -11.55 4.15
C GLN A 298 1.69 -11.96 2.72
N PRO A 299 0.74 -12.19 1.80
CA PRO A 299 1.05 -12.71 0.47
C PRO A 299 1.56 -11.63 -0.51
N TRP A 300 1.52 -10.34 -0.11
CA TRP A 300 1.89 -9.22 -0.99
C TRP A 300 3.39 -8.89 -0.95
N TYR A 301 4.10 -9.30 0.10
CA TYR A 301 5.50 -8.94 0.34
C TYR A 301 6.33 -10.16 0.70
N PRO A 302 7.66 -10.09 0.58
CA PRO A 302 8.58 -11.02 1.23
C PRO A 302 8.49 -10.97 2.76
N ASP A 303 9.29 -11.77 3.46
CA ASP A 303 9.24 -11.96 4.91
C ASP A 303 9.74 -10.74 5.74
N ASN A 304 10.03 -9.62 5.06
CA ASN A 304 10.41 -8.36 5.71
C ASN A 304 9.21 -7.58 6.30
N VAL A 305 7.98 -7.99 5.99
CA VAL A 305 6.76 -7.36 6.47
C VAL A 305 6.05 -8.27 7.47
N THR A 306 5.95 -7.81 8.71
CA THR A 306 5.18 -8.46 9.79
C THR A 306 3.87 -7.73 9.98
N VAL A 307 2.76 -8.46 10.05
CA VAL A 307 1.42 -7.91 10.32
C VAL A 307 1.03 -8.22 11.75
N VAL A 308 0.64 -7.19 12.49
CA VAL A 308 0.03 -7.30 13.83
C VAL A 308 -1.40 -6.79 13.74
N ARG A 309 -2.38 -7.61 14.16
CA ARG A 309 -3.80 -7.32 13.96
C ARG A 309 -4.49 -6.91 15.24
N GLN A 310 -5.34 -5.90 15.10
CA GLN A 310 -6.39 -5.63 16.09
C GLN A 310 -7.28 -6.88 16.22
N LYS A 311 -7.53 -7.33 17.46
CA LYS A 311 -8.32 -8.54 17.75
C LYS A 311 -9.72 -8.21 18.28
N GLU A 312 -9.86 -7.04 18.88
CA GLU A 312 -11.08 -6.59 19.52
C GLU A 312 -11.51 -5.22 18.96
N TYR A 313 -12.81 -5.05 18.76
CA TYR A 313 -13.35 -3.77 18.32
C TYR A 313 -13.03 -2.69 19.36
N GLU A 314 -12.61 -1.51 18.91
CA GLU A 314 -12.20 -0.36 19.75
C GLU A 314 -11.01 -0.59 20.69
N SER A 315 -10.41 -1.78 20.76
CA SER A 315 -9.21 -2.03 21.57
C SER A 315 -8.01 -2.44 20.70
N TRP A 316 -6.85 -1.86 21.02
CA TRP A 316 -5.56 -2.23 20.44
C TRP A 316 -4.63 -2.93 21.43
N ASP A 317 -5.08 -3.19 22.67
CA ASP A 317 -4.23 -3.67 23.77
C ASP A 317 -3.54 -4.99 23.41
N SER A 318 -4.30 -5.98 22.94
CA SER A 318 -3.74 -7.28 22.53
C SER A 318 -2.82 -7.19 21.31
N ALA A 319 -3.05 -6.21 20.42
CA ALA A 319 -2.16 -5.95 19.29
C ALA A 319 -0.85 -5.30 19.77
N PHE A 320 -0.88 -4.41 20.75
CA PHE A 320 0.34 -3.84 21.32
C PHE A 320 1.17 -4.86 22.08
N GLU A 321 0.55 -5.80 22.80
CA GLU A 321 1.28 -6.91 23.43
C GLU A 321 2.04 -7.73 22.38
N GLU A 322 1.36 -8.15 21.31
CA GLU A 322 1.97 -8.87 20.20
C GLU A 322 3.07 -8.03 19.50
N LEU A 323 2.85 -6.72 19.34
CA LEU A 323 3.83 -5.80 18.76
C LEU A 323 5.15 -5.84 19.54
N TYR A 324 5.10 -5.75 20.88
CA TYR A 324 6.32 -5.71 21.70
C TYR A 324 7.13 -6.99 21.57
N GLU A 325 6.50 -8.15 21.54
CA GLU A 325 7.15 -9.44 21.30
C GLU A 325 7.84 -9.47 19.92
N LYS A 326 7.13 -9.03 18.88
CA LYS A 326 7.67 -9.01 17.52
C LYS A 326 8.85 -8.05 17.38
N VAL A 327 8.78 -6.86 18.00
CA VAL A 327 9.88 -5.88 17.97
C VAL A 327 11.11 -6.45 18.65
N GLU A 328 10.95 -7.09 19.81
CA GLU A 328 12.06 -7.73 20.51
C GLU A 328 12.74 -8.81 19.65
N ASP A 329 11.96 -9.66 18.98
CA ASP A 329 12.49 -10.71 18.12
C ASP A 329 13.20 -10.17 16.87
N ILE A 330 12.70 -9.10 16.27
CA ILE A 330 13.28 -8.50 15.06
C ILE A 330 14.57 -7.74 15.33
N LEU A 331 14.71 -7.15 16.53
CA LEU A 331 15.87 -6.30 16.89
C LEU A 331 16.99 -7.01 17.64
N LYS A 332 16.76 -8.25 18.09
CA LYS A 332 17.82 -9.14 18.60
C LYS A 332 18.82 -9.46 17.48
#